data_039676427f7c19584220e0a7733cb9b0
#
_entry.id   039676427f7c19584220e0a7733cb9b0
#
_cell.length_a   1.000
_cell.length_b   1.000
_cell.length_c   1.000
_cell.angle_alpha   90.00
_cell.angle_beta   90.00
_cell.angle_gamma   90.00
#
_symmetry.space_group_name_H-M   'P 1'
#
loop_
_entity.id
_entity.type
_entity.pdbx_description
1 polymer ?
#
loop_
_entity_poly.entity_id
_entity_poly.type
_entity_poly.pdbx_seq_one_letter_code
_entity_poly.pdbx_strand_id
1 'polypeptide(L)' 'MKGSFRDISVKQGCSLVDALKIMEKSSYGIVFVLDENDKLTGVLTDIDLRISLLNGK' A
#
# COMPACT_ATOMS: atom_id res chain seq x y z
N MET A 1 7.75 -16.48 9.19
CA MET A 1 6.70 -15.58 8.81
C MET A 1 5.82 -16.14 7.71
N LYS A 2 4.55 -16.04 7.90
CA LYS A 2 3.62 -16.47 6.90
C LYS A 2 3.38 -15.39 5.89
N GLY A 3 3.12 -15.76 4.69
CA GLY A 3 2.87 -14.81 3.65
C GLY A 3 4.13 -14.08 3.23
N SER A 4 4.07 -13.41 2.14
CA SER A 4 5.18 -12.66 1.62
C SER A 4 4.82 -11.18 1.60
N PHE A 5 5.79 -10.36 1.30
CA PHE A 5 5.52 -8.93 1.22
C PHE A 5 4.50 -8.61 0.12
N ARG A 6 4.27 -9.54 -0.81
CA ARG A 6 3.25 -9.36 -1.84
C ARG A 6 1.85 -9.27 -1.26
N ASP A 7 1.63 -9.89 -0.12
CA ASP A 7 0.32 -9.85 0.52
C ASP A 7 0.00 -8.46 1.06
N ILE A 8 1.02 -7.63 1.23
CA ILE A 8 0.85 -6.28 1.72
C ILE A 8 1.42 -5.27 0.72
N SER A 9 1.28 -5.58 -0.57
CA SER A 9 1.79 -4.72 -1.63
C SER A 9 0.68 -4.36 -2.61
N VAL A 10 0.88 -3.24 -3.29
CA VAL A 10 0.01 -2.82 -4.36
C VAL A 10 0.87 -2.40 -5.53
N LYS A 11 0.28 -2.41 -6.72
CA LYS A 11 0.96 -1.93 -7.91
C LYS A 11 0.89 -0.43 -7.99
N GLN A 12 1.92 0.13 -8.55
CA GLN A 12 1.94 1.56 -8.84
C GLN A 12 0.75 1.91 -9.72
N GLY A 13 0.07 2.99 -9.39
CA GLY A 13 -1.11 3.39 -10.15
C GLY A 13 -2.42 2.86 -9.61
N CYS A 14 -2.40 2.01 -8.59
CA CYS A 14 -3.65 1.54 -7.97
C CYS A 14 -4.33 2.70 -7.24
N SER A 15 -5.61 2.51 -6.92
CA SER A 15 -6.35 3.54 -6.20
C SER A 15 -6.00 3.53 -4.72
N LEU A 16 -6.29 4.65 -4.05
CA LEU A 16 -6.10 4.73 -2.60
C LEU A 16 -6.99 3.72 -1.87
N VAL A 17 -8.16 3.45 -2.42
CA VAL A 17 -9.07 2.48 -1.82
C VAL A 17 -8.45 1.10 -1.81
N ASP A 18 -7.80 0.73 -2.91
CA ASP A 18 -7.12 -0.55 -2.99
C ASP A 18 -6.00 -0.65 -1.96
N ALA A 19 -5.23 0.43 -1.81
CA ALA A 19 -4.14 0.46 -0.83
C ALA A 19 -4.69 0.32 0.59
N LEU A 20 -5.80 0.99 0.87
CA LEU A 20 -6.43 0.89 2.18
C LEU A 20 -6.90 -0.52 2.49
N LYS A 21 -7.47 -1.19 1.49
CA LYS A 21 -7.92 -2.57 1.69
C LYS A 21 -6.76 -3.48 2.05
N ILE A 22 -5.64 -3.31 1.37
CA ILE A 22 -4.46 -4.10 1.66
C ILE A 22 -3.94 -3.77 3.05
N MET A 23 -3.93 -2.51 3.41
CA MET A 23 -3.42 -2.09 4.70
C MET A 23 -4.26 -2.66 5.84
N GLU A 24 -5.58 -2.68 5.67
CA GLU A 24 -6.46 -3.25 6.68
C GLU A 24 -6.18 -4.73 6.90
N LYS A 25 -5.87 -5.44 5.82
CA LYS A 25 -5.57 -6.86 5.92
C LYS A 25 -4.23 -7.13 6.58
N SER A 26 -3.27 -6.25 6.35
CA SER A 26 -1.90 -6.54 6.74
C SER A 26 -1.65 -6.43 8.24
N SER A 27 -2.35 -5.59 8.93
CA SER A 27 -2.14 -5.32 10.35
C SER A 27 -0.78 -4.69 10.65
N TYR A 28 0.00 -4.39 9.63
CA TYR A 28 1.33 -3.80 9.84
C TYR A 28 1.33 -2.28 9.75
N GLY A 29 0.25 -1.72 9.21
CA GLY A 29 0.18 -0.28 9.05
C GLY A 29 1.02 0.26 7.92
N ILE A 30 1.50 -0.60 7.05
CA ILE A 30 2.28 -0.20 5.88
C ILE A 30 1.84 -1.02 4.66
N VAL A 31 2.09 -0.44 3.49
CA VAL A 31 1.84 -1.10 2.23
C VAL A 31 3.02 -0.80 1.31
N PHE A 32 3.55 -1.83 0.69
CA PHE A 32 4.63 -1.66 -0.28
C PHE A 32 4.06 -1.33 -1.65
N VAL A 33 4.73 -0.45 -2.36
CA VAL A 33 4.32 -0.09 -3.71
C VAL A 33 5.31 -0.69 -4.70
N LEU A 34 4.78 -1.44 -5.65
CA LEU A 34 5.60 -2.13 -6.64
C LEU A 34 5.35 -1.54 -8.02
N ASP A 35 6.36 -1.58 -8.87
CA ASP A 35 6.19 -1.18 -10.25
C ASP A 35 5.65 -2.36 -11.07
N GLU A 36 5.54 -2.18 -12.37
CA GLU A 36 5.00 -3.22 -13.23
C GLU A 36 5.88 -4.45 -13.34
N ASN A 37 7.12 -4.34 -12.89
CA ASN A 37 8.05 -5.47 -12.86
C ASN A 37 8.15 -6.09 -11.48
N ASP A 38 7.24 -5.72 -10.60
CA ASP A 38 7.19 -6.20 -9.21
C ASP A 38 8.40 -5.76 -8.38
N LYS A 39 9.00 -4.66 -8.75
CA LYS A 39 10.10 -4.10 -7.97
C LYS A 39 9.57 -3.05 -7.02
N LEU A 40 10.15 -3.03 -5.83
CA LEU A 40 9.73 -2.07 -4.81
C LEU A 40 10.10 -0.65 -5.24
N THR A 41 9.10 0.23 -5.31
CA THR A 41 9.33 1.63 -5.65
C THR A 41 9.06 2.56 -4.48
N GLY A 42 8.35 2.08 -3.47
CA GLY A 42 8.06 2.93 -2.33
C GLY A 42 7.28 2.19 -1.27
N VAL A 43 6.96 2.90 -0.21
CA VAL A 43 6.20 2.37 0.90
C VAL A 43 5.17 3.42 1.32
N LEU A 44 3.95 2.97 1.58
CA LEU A 44 2.90 3.84 2.10
C LEU A 44 2.61 3.47 3.53
N THR A 45 2.48 4.47 4.39
CA THR A 45 2.09 4.24 5.77
C THR A 45 0.64 4.65 5.95
N ASP A 46 0.08 4.24 7.08
CA ASP A 46 -1.28 4.64 7.46
C ASP A 46 -1.41 6.18 7.45
N ILE A 47 -0.39 6.85 7.95
CA ILE A 47 -0.41 8.31 7.99
C ILE A 47 -0.39 8.89 6.58
N ASP A 48 0.42 8.33 5.70
CA ASP A 48 0.49 8.79 4.30
C ASP A 48 -0.86 8.69 3.63
N LEU A 49 -1.55 7.57 3.84
CA LEU A 49 -2.86 7.37 3.23
C LEU A 49 -3.88 8.35 3.79
N ARG A 50 -3.84 8.60 5.08
CA ARG A 50 -4.76 9.55 5.69
C ARG A 50 -4.56 10.95 5.14
N ILE A 51 -3.31 11.36 4.99
CA ILE A 51 -3.01 12.67 4.46
C ILE A 51 -3.50 12.78 3.03
N SER A 52 -3.29 11.75 2.23
CA SER A 52 -3.76 11.74 0.84
C SER A 52 -5.27 11.86 0.76
N LEU A 53 -5.98 11.14 1.63
CA LEU A 53 -7.44 11.22 1.64
C LEU A 53 -7.94 12.58 2.05
N LEU A 54 -7.29 13.20 3.04
CA LEU A 54 -7.67 14.53 3.49
C LEU A 54 -7.44 15.57 2.42
N ASN A 55 -6.47 15.36 1.55
CA ASN A 55 -6.19 16.28 0.45
C ASN A 55 -7.05 16.02 -0.76
N GLY A 56 -7.97 15.07 -0.69
CA GLY A 56 -8.86 14.80 -1.80
C GLY A 56 -8.22 14.07 -2.96
N LYS A 57 -7.16 13.39 -2.72
CA LYS A 57 -6.45 12.67 -3.79
C LYS A 57 -6.81 11.20 -3.84
#